data_e763cac3c29152b4ad7363adbe08a03a
#
_entry.id   e763cac3c29152b4ad7363adbe08a03a
#
_cell.length_a   1.000
_cell.length_b   1.000
_cell.length_c   1.000
_cell.angle_alpha   90.00
_cell.angle_beta   90.00
_cell.angle_gamma   90.00
#
_symmetry.space_group_name_H-M   'P 1'
#
loop_
_entity.id
_entity.type
_entity.pdbx_description
1 polymer ?
#
loop_
_entity_poly.entity_id
_entity_poly.type
_entity_poly.pdbx_seq_one_letter_code
_entity_poly.pdbx_strand_id
1 'polypeptide(L)'
;MSRILLLQGNQAVVEGAIAAGVKFYGGYPITPSTEIAEQLALRLPQVGGKFMQTEDEIAGLGTVIGASMAGKKAMTATSGPGFSLKQEMLGLACSAEIPCVIVNVQRVGPATGQPTSPAPVSYTHLTLP
;
A
#
# COMPACT_ATOMS: atom_id res chain seq x y z
N MET A 1 12.20 15.95 20.41
CA MET A 1 13.08 16.51 19.38
C MET A 1 12.58 16.07 18.01
N SER A 2 12.27 17.00 17.11
CA SER A 2 11.95 16.68 15.71
C SER A 2 13.21 16.17 15.02
N ARG A 3 13.13 15.01 14.38
CA ARG A 3 14.25 14.42 13.65
C ARG A 3 14.03 14.66 12.16
N ILE A 4 14.96 15.31 11.50
CA ILE A 4 14.94 15.48 10.04
C ILE A 4 15.64 14.26 9.43
N LEU A 5 14.97 13.58 8.50
CA LEU A 5 15.49 12.41 7.81
C LEU A 5 15.50 12.68 6.29
N LEU A 6 16.58 12.30 5.62
CA LEU A 6 16.61 12.22 4.16
C LEU A 6 16.24 10.78 3.76
N LEU A 7 15.10 10.62 3.08
CA LEU A 7 14.52 9.33 2.76
C LEU A 7 14.15 9.24 1.28
N GLN A 8 14.18 8.04 0.73
CA GLN A 8 13.52 7.75 -0.53
C GLN A 8 11.99 7.71 -0.32
N GLY A 9 11.21 7.91 -1.39
CA GLY A 9 9.74 7.95 -1.31
C GLY A 9 9.11 6.74 -0.62
N ASN A 10 9.55 5.52 -0.96
CA ASN A 10 9.06 4.29 -0.32
C ASN A 10 9.37 4.26 1.19
N GLN A 11 10.53 4.73 1.59
CA GLN A 11 10.91 4.83 3.01
C GLN A 11 10.06 5.87 3.74
N ALA A 12 9.80 7.01 3.10
CA ALA A 12 8.94 8.06 3.67
C ALA A 12 7.50 7.57 3.86
N VAL A 13 6.97 6.77 2.92
CA VAL A 13 5.67 6.10 3.07
C VAL A 13 5.65 5.20 4.30
N VAL A 14 6.68 4.38 4.50
CA VAL A 14 6.78 3.49 5.67
C VAL A 14 6.83 4.28 6.98
N GLU A 15 7.66 5.33 7.05
CA GLU A 15 7.74 6.19 8.23
C GLU A 15 6.39 6.84 8.55
N GLY A 16 5.74 7.39 7.52
CA GLY A 16 4.40 7.97 7.64
C GLY A 16 3.35 6.97 8.11
N ALA A 17 3.36 5.76 7.57
CA ALA A 17 2.44 4.69 7.96
C ALA A 17 2.61 4.29 9.44
N ILE A 18 3.84 4.10 9.89
CA ILE A 18 4.14 3.78 11.29
C ILE A 18 3.73 4.94 12.21
N ALA A 19 4.07 6.18 11.83
CA ALA A 19 3.71 7.37 12.61
C ALA A 19 2.17 7.57 12.69
N ALA A 20 1.44 7.26 11.61
CA ALA A 20 -0.02 7.29 11.58
C ALA A 20 -0.68 6.15 12.38
N GLY A 21 0.09 5.20 12.86
CA GLY A 21 -0.39 4.07 13.66
C GLY A 21 -1.00 2.94 12.84
N VAL A 22 -0.54 2.73 11.60
CA VAL A 22 -0.90 1.55 10.82
C VAL A 22 -0.51 0.29 11.59
N LYS A 23 -1.43 -0.68 11.64
CA LYS A 23 -1.26 -1.94 12.37
C LYS A 23 -1.41 -3.18 11.50
N PHE A 24 -1.78 -3.02 10.24
CA PHE A 24 -1.89 -4.12 9.31
C PHE A 24 -1.42 -3.71 7.91
N TYR A 25 -0.62 -4.56 7.31
CA TYR A 25 -0.30 -4.51 5.90
C TYR A 25 -0.63 -5.84 5.25
N GLY A 26 -1.35 -5.79 4.13
CA GLY A 26 -1.58 -6.94 3.27
C GLY A 26 -1.21 -6.60 1.83
N GLY A 27 -0.43 -7.45 1.17
CA GLY A 27 -0.05 -7.16 -0.20
C GLY A 27 0.78 -8.22 -0.89
N TYR A 28 0.95 -8.03 -2.19
CA TYR A 28 1.75 -8.83 -3.08
C TYR A 28 2.94 -8.01 -3.59
N PRO A 29 4.15 -8.54 -3.61
CA PRO A 29 5.33 -7.79 -4.03
C PRO A 29 5.29 -7.46 -5.52
N ILE A 30 5.48 -6.19 -5.84
CA ILE A 30 5.57 -5.68 -7.22
C ILE A 30 6.51 -4.47 -7.26
N THR A 31 7.48 -4.48 -8.18
CA THR A 31 8.39 -3.35 -8.38
C THR A 31 7.65 -2.16 -8.99
N PRO A 32 7.88 -0.91 -8.48
CA PRO A 32 8.87 -0.49 -7.48
C PRO A 32 8.32 -0.34 -6.05
N SER A 33 7.20 -0.96 -5.68
CA SER A 33 6.62 -0.84 -4.34
C SER A 33 7.15 -1.89 -3.33
N THR A 34 8.01 -2.81 -3.76
CA THR A 34 8.46 -3.95 -2.95
C THR A 34 9.16 -3.52 -1.66
N GLU A 35 9.94 -2.44 -1.67
CA GLU A 35 10.64 -1.97 -0.48
C GLU A 35 9.68 -1.52 0.64
N ILE A 36 8.47 -1.05 0.28
CA ILE A 36 7.44 -0.73 1.28
C ILE A 36 7.02 -2.00 2.03
N ALA A 37 6.77 -3.08 1.29
CA ALA A 37 6.41 -4.37 1.87
C ALA A 37 7.53 -4.93 2.74
N GLU A 38 8.77 -4.94 2.25
CA GLU A 38 9.95 -5.43 2.98
C GLU A 38 10.15 -4.69 4.31
N GLN A 39 10.11 -3.37 4.27
CA GLN A 39 10.30 -2.57 5.48
C GLN A 39 9.15 -2.74 6.48
N LEU A 40 7.90 -2.80 6.00
CA LEU A 40 6.75 -3.03 6.87
C LEU A 40 6.74 -4.45 7.45
N ALA A 41 7.24 -5.46 6.72
CA ALA A 41 7.41 -6.81 7.25
C ALA A 41 8.33 -6.84 8.47
N LEU A 42 9.40 -6.04 8.45
CA LEU A 42 10.34 -5.94 9.57
C LEU A 42 9.82 -5.07 10.72
N ARG A 43 9.10 -3.99 10.41
CA ARG A 43 8.80 -2.95 11.40
C ARG A 43 7.42 -3.09 12.05
N LEU A 44 6.40 -3.58 11.33
CA LEU A 44 5.06 -3.73 11.92
C LEU A 44 5.04 -4.61 13.16
N PRO A 45 5.73 -5.78 13.19
CA PRO A 45 5.78 -6.59 14.41
C PRO A 45 6.35 -5.85 15.61
N GLN A 46 7.31 -4.96 15.39
CA GLN A 46 7.96 -4.19 16.47
C GLN A 46 7.02 -3.17 17.14
N VAL A 47 5.98 -2.76 16.42
CA VAL A 47 4.97 -1.81 16.91
C VAL A 47 3.62 -2.48 17.22
N GLY A 48 3.60 -3.81 17.32
CA GLY A 48 2.39 -4.59 17.60
C GLY A 48 1.42 -4.69 16.41
N GLY A 49 1.93 -4.49 15.20
CA GLY A 49 1.20 -4.70 13.95
C GLY A 49 1.43 -6.09 13.36
N LYS A 50 0.75 -6.36 12.24
CA LYS A 50 0.89 -7.59 11.47
C LYS A 50 1.16 -7.28 10.01
N PHE A 51 2.01 -8.09 9.40
CA PHE A 51 2.29 -8.10 7.98
C PHE A 51 1.80 -9.41 7.37
N MET A 52 1.17 -9.32 6.20
CA MET A 52 0.73 -10.49 5.44
C MET A 52 1.12 -10.34 3.98
N GLN A 53 1.95 -11.25 3.50
CA GLN A 53 2.14 -11.42 2.06
C GLN A 53 1.05 -12.32 1.52
N THR A 54 0.42 -11.88 0.45
CA THR A 54 -0.67 -12.61 -0.22
C THR A 54 -0.18 -13.18 -1.55
N GLU A 55 -0.99 -14.03 -2.15
CA GLU A 55 -0.69 -14.70 -3.42
C GLU A 55 -0.93 -13.81 -4.66
N ASP A 56 -1.72 -12.75 -4.50
CA ASP A 56 -1.99 -11.75 -5.52
C ASP A 56 -2.45 -10.41 -4.91
N GLU A 57 -2.68 -9.43 -5.77
CA GLU A 57 -3.10 -8.08 -5.38
C GLU A 57 -4.56 -8.01 -4.93
N ILE A 58 -5.42 -8.89 -5.42
CA ILE A 58 -6.85 -8.95 -5.03
C ILE A 58 -6.95 -9.42 -3.59
N ALA A 59 -6.30 -10.53 -3.28
CA ALA A 59 -6.20 -11.06 -1.91
C ALA A 59 -5.56 -10.02 -0.97
N GLY A 60 -4.54 -9.29 -1.43
CA GLY A 60 -3.89 -8.23 -0.67
C GLY A 60 -4.87 -7.18 -0.17
N LEU A 61 -5.69 -6.63 -1.06
CA LEU A 61 -6.68 -5.62 -0.67
C LEU A 61 -7.83 -6.23 0.14
N GLY A 62 -8.23 -7.47 -0.17
CA GLY A 62 -9.24 -8.19 0.61
C GLY A 62 -8.85 -8.34 2.09
N THR A 63 -7.59 -8.69 2.36
CA THR A 63 -7.08 -8.81 3.74
C THR A 63 -7.03 -7.45 4.46
N VAL A 64 -6.71 -6.37 3.74
CA VAL A 64 -6.72 -5.00 4.27
C VAL A 64 -8.13 -4.56 4.64
N ILE A 65 -9.11 -4.82 3.78
CA ILE A 65 -10.53 -4.56 4.06
C ILE A 65 -10.96 -5.31 5.32
N GLY A 66 -10.67 -6.62 5.41
CA GLY A 66 -11.00 -7.41 6.58
C GLY A 66 -10.35 -6.89 7.86
N ALA A 67 -9.08 -6.48 7.81
CA ALA A 67 -8.38 -5.89 8.95
C ALA A 67 -8.98 -4.55 9.36
N SER A 68 -9.41 -3.73 8.40
CA SER A 68 -10.08 -2.46 8.66
C SER A 68 -11.44 -2.67 9.33
N MET A 69 -12.24 -3.62 8.84
CA MET A 69 -13.50 -4.01 9.47
C MET A 69 -13.32 -4.51 10.91
N ALA A 70 -12.16 -5.11 11.21
CA ALA A 70 -11.76 -5.50 12.57
C ALA A 70 -11.18 -4.33 13.40
N GLY A 71 -11.33 -3.09 12.94
CA GLY A 71 -10.94 -1.88 13.66
C GLY A 71 -9.44 -1.58 13.62
N LYS A 72 -8.68 -2.10 12.64
CA LYS A 72 -7.26 -1.79 12.49
C LYS A 72 -7.03 -0.77 11.40
N LYS A 73 -6.11 0.17 11.62
CA LYS A 73 -5.58 0.98 10.53
C LYS A 73 -4.78 0.06 9.60
N ALA A 74 -5.26 -0.11 8.38
CA ALA A 74 -4.74 -1.09 7.44
C ALA A 74 -4.36 -0.44 6.10
N MET A 75 -3.32 -0.97 5.48
CA MET A 75 -2.84 -0.47 4.19
C MET A 75 -2.32 -1.58 3.28
N THR A 76 -2.23 -1.26 2.00
CA THR A 76 -1.52 -2.01 0.97
C THR A 76 -0.67 -1.06 0.13
N ALA A 77 0.36 -1.59 -0.49
CA ALA A 77 1.12 -0.89 -1.53
C ALA A 77 1.18 -1.75 -2.79
N THR A 78 1.20 -1.10 -3.94
CA THR A 78 1.21 -1.76 -5.25
C THR A 78 1.81 -0.85 -6.32
N SER A 79 1.83 -1.30 -7.55
CA SER A 79 2.15 -0.52 -8.74
C SER A 79 1.04 -0.68 -9.79
N GLY A 80 1.15 -0.01 -10.92
CA GLY A 80 0.11 0.09 -11.95
C GLY A 80 -0.70 -1.18 -12.23
N PRO A 81 -0.08 -2.32 -12.63
CA PRO A 81 -0.82 -3.55 -12.91
C PRO A 81 -1.58 -4.09 -11.70
N GLY A 82 -0.96 -4.08 -10.52
CA GLY A 82 -1.61 -4.52 -9.29
C GLY A 82 -2.72 -3.57 -8.84
N PHE A 83 -2.59 -2.26 -9.11
CA PHE A 83 -3.66 -1.31 -8.88
C PHE A 83 -4.89 -1.60 -9.75
N SER A 84 -4.67 -1.96 -11.02
CA SER A 84 -5.75 -2.39 -11.92
C SER A 84 -6.50 -3.62 -11.40
N LEU A 85 -5.78 -4.60 -10.87
CA LEU A 85 -6.39 -5.81 -10.29
C LEU A 85 -7.20 -5.53 -9.01
N LYS A 86 -6.90 -4.45 -8.30
CA LYS A 86 -7.59 -4.08 -7.04
C LYS A 86 -8.92 -3.33 -7.26
N GLN A 87 -9.31 -3.01 -8.50
CA GLN A 87 -10.43 -2.11 -8.77
C GLN A 87 -11.77 -2.61 -8.21
N GLU A 88 -12.05 -3.90 -8.31
CA GLU A 88 -13.29 -4.49 -7.75
C GLU A 88 -13.33 -4.35 -6.22
N MET A 89 -12.23 -4.71 -5.55
CA MET A 89 -12.13 -4.60 -4.11
C MET A 89 -12.13 -3.15 -3.63
N LEU A 90 -11.59 -2.23 -4.43
CA LEU A 90 -11.66 -0.79 -4.17
C LEU A 90 -13.12 -0.31 -4.24
N GLY A 91 -13.86 -0.74 -5.25
CA GLY A 91 -15.30 -0.47 -5.37
C GLY A 91 -16.09 -0.97 -4.16
N LEU A 92 -15.78 -2.17 -3.68
CA LEU A 92 -16.38 -2.73 -2.46
C LEU A 92 -16.05 -1.85 -1.24
N ALA A 93 -14.78 -1.48 -1.05
CA ALA A 93 -14.36 -0.65 0.08
C ALA A 93 -15.10 0.71 0.09
N CYS A 94 -15.23 1.34 -1.09
CA CYS A 94 -15.98 2.59 -1.24
C CYS A 94 -17.47 2.41 -0.93
N SER A 95 -18.11 1.38 -1.49
CA SER A 95 -19.55 1.15 -1.31
C SER A 95 -19.92 0.78 0.13
N ALA A 96 -19.02 0.11 0.84
CA ALA A 96 -19.19 -0.29 2.23
C ALA A 96 -18.62 0.73 3.24
N GLU A 97 -18.08 1.85 2.76
CA GLU A 97 -17.45 2.91 3.59
C GLU A 97 -16.34 2.36 4.51
N ILE A 98 -15.52 1.43 4.00
CA ILE A 98 -14.44 0.79 4.77
C ILE A 98 -13.15 1.58 4.56
N PRO A 99 -12.61 2.25 5.60
CA PRO A 99 -11.41 3.06 5.46
C PRO A 99 -10.16 2.18 5.28
N CYS A 100 -9.42 2.40 4.21
CA CYS A 100 -8.14 1.76 3.96
C CYS A 100 -7.19 2.70 3.20
N VAL A 101 -5.90 2.40 3.23
CA VAL A 101 -4.89 3.16 2.48
C VAL A 101 -4.31 2.28 1.40
N ILE A 102 -4.33 2.77 0.17
CA ILE A 102 -3.71 2.12 -0.98
C ILE A 102 -2.62 3.05 -1.52
N VAL A 103 -1.38 2.59 -1.50
CA VAL A 103 -0.24 3.31 -2.06
C VAL A 103 0.05 2.76 -3.44
N ASN A 104 -0.05 3.61 -4.46
CA ASN A 104 0.35 3.28 -5.82
C ASN A 104 1.72 3.89 -6.13
N VAL A 105 2.76 3.07 -6.12
CA VAL A 105 4.10 3.46 -6.54
C VAL A 105 4.18 3.26 -8.04
N GLN A 106 4.08 4.35 -8.77
CA GLN A 106 3.89 4.33 -10.23
C GLN A 106 5.09 3.79 -10.99
N ARG A 107 4.81 3.15 -12.10
CA ARG A 107 5.77 2.77 -13.13
C ARG A 107 5.20 3.02 -14.51
N VAL A 108 6.05 3.08 -15.53
CA VAL A 108 5.61 3.29 -16.91
C VAL A 108 4.73 2.13 -17.37
N GLY A 109 3.52 2.46 -17.87
CA GLY A 109 2.60 1.57 -18.55
C GLY A 109 2.73 1.66 -20.07
N PRO A 110 1.80 1.07 -20.83
CA PRO A 110 0.59 0.35 -20.39
C PRO A 110 0.87 -1.09 -19.93
N ALA A 111 -0.18 -1.74 -19.42
CA ALA A 111 -0.15 -3.13 -18.91
C ALA A 111 0.96 -3.34 -17.87
N THR A 112 1.77 -4.38 -18.02
CA THR A 112 2.90 -4.66 -17.12
C THR A 112 3.94 -3.54 -17.13
N GLY A 113 4.13 -2.88 -18.28
CA GLY A 113 5.00 -1.71 -18.41
C GLY A 113 6.47 -1.98 -18.13
N GLN A 114 7.17 -0.94 -17.67
CA GLN A 114 8.60 -0.97 -17.35
C GLN A 114 8.80 -0.77 -15.84
N PRO A 115 9.14 -1.81 -15.08
CA PRO A 115 9.18 -1.75 -13.62
C PRO A 115 10.13 -0.72 -13.03
N THR A 116 11.23 -0.43 -13.73
CA THR A 116 12.31 0.42 -13.25
C THR A 116 12.26 1.84 -13.80
N SER A 117 11.30 2.15 -14.68
CA SER A 117 11.17 3.50 -15.24
C SER A 117 10.05 4.28 -14.55
N PRO A 118 10.31 5.53 -14.12
CA PRO A 118 9.26 6.35 -13.51
C PRO A 118 8.17 6.67 -14.53
N ALA A 119 6.93 6.74 -14.07
CA ALA A 119 5.83 7.18 -14.91
C ALA A 119 5.86 8.71 -15.04
N PRO A 120 5.83 9.27 -16.26
CA PRO A 120 5.79 10.72 -16.44
C PRO A 120 4.43 11.34 -16.11
N VAL A 121 3.38 10.53 -15.95
CA VAL A 121 2.02 10.98 -15.63
C VAL A 121 1.59 10.41 -14.30
N SER A 122 1.40 11.28 -13.34
CA SER A 122 0.83 10.95 -12.04
C SER A 122 -0.69 10.82 -12.15
N TYR A 123 -1.22 9.67 -11.78
CA TYR A 123 -2.59 9.63 -11.31
C TYR A 123 -2.58 10.25 -9.91
N THR A 124 -2.75 11.56 -9.88
CA THR A 124 -2.79 12.31 -8.65
C THR A 124 -4.13 12.08 -7.95
N HIS A 125 -4.05 11.55 -6.74
CA HIS A 125 -5.10 11.60 -5.72
C HIS A 125 -6.40 10.85 -6.02
N LEU A 126 -6.42 9.57 -5.62
CA LEU A 126 -7.65 8.99 -5.10
C LEU A 126 -7.75 9.35 -3.62
N THR A 127 -8.30 10.50 -3.32
CA THR A 127 -8.81 10.76 -1.99
C THR A 127 -10.17 10.08 -1.91
N LEU A 128 -10.25 9.02 -1.13
CA LEU A 128 -11.54 8.49 -0.70
C LEU A 128 -12.10 9.43 0.39
N PRO A 129 -13.40 9.72 0.35
CA PRO A 129 -14.04 10.56 1.38
C PRO A 129 -13.93 9.97 2.78
#